data_464fc1cba2e80164b888b75f11dfa135
#
_entry.id   464fc1cba2e80164b888b75f11dfa135
#
_cell.length_a   1.000
_cell.length_b   1.000
_cell.length_c   1.000
_cell.angle_alpha   90.00
_cell.angle_beta   90.00
_cell.angle_gamma   90.00
#
_symmetry.space_group_name_H-M   'P 1'
#
loop_
_entity.id
_entity.type
_entity.pdbx_description
1 polymer ?
#
loop_
_entity_poly.entity_id
_entity_poly.type
_entity_poly.pdbx_seq_one_letter_code
_entity_poly.pdbx_strand_id
1 'polypeptide(L)'
;YAIFVLLGVPDGMLGVAWPSMQTTFGVALGQMGVLLLATTAGFVITSFSAGRLITRLGIARLLTISLIARGLSLAAMGLAPSWQALVAAAFCFGVSSGAIDAGMNTYFAMNLSPRLMNWLHASFGLGATLGPLLMTSLLSAGAVWRWGYGIVGAVHLLLALWVLVRAGEWRQQDTDAAKGPGAAQAAKPKGYLATLSRPIVWVNIAL
;
A
#
# COMPACT_ATOMS: atom_id res chain seq x y z
N TYR A 1 -10.77 6.16 3.39
CA TYR A 1 -9.75 7.19 3.66
C TYR A 1 -8.73 6.71 4.71
N ALA A 2 -9.15 6.15 5.85
CA ALA A 2 -8.22 5.69 6.91
C ALA A 2 -7.12 4.75 6.37
N ILE A 3 -7.45 3.86 5.43
CA ILE A 3 -6.48 2.99 4.77
C ILE A 3 -5.39 3.80 4.06
N PHE A 4 -5.75 4.90 3.38
CA PHE A 4 -4.78 5.73 2.65
C PHE A 4 -3.96 6.63 3.57
N VAL A 5 -4.52 7.12 4.67
CA VAL A 5 -3.72 7.78 5.71
C VAL A 5 -2.65 6.80 6.21
N LEU A 6 -3.05 5.59 6.60
CA LEU A 6 -2.12 4.56 7.05
C LEU A 6 -1.14 4.10 5.95
N LEU A 7 -1.55 4.15 4.68
CA LEU A 7 -0.66 3.86 3.56
C LEU A 7 0.50 4.85 3.49
N GLY A 8 0.24 6.14 3.73
CA GLY A 8 1.25 7.20 3.67
C GLY A 8 2.20 7.25 4.86
N VAL A 9 1.74 6.85 6.07
CA VAL A 9 2.55 7.00 7.30
C VAL A 9 3.94 6.36 7.20
N PRO A 10 4.12 5.08 6.82
CA PRO A 10 5.44 4.45 6.77
C PRO A 10 6.37 5.06 5.72
N ASP A 11 5.81 5.56 4.61
CA ASP A 11 6.59 6.16 3.54
C ASP A 11 7.28 7.45 4.03
N GLY A 12 6.58 8.26 4.83
CA GLY A 12 7.15 9.45 5.48
C GLY A 12 8.15 9.12 6.59
N MET A 13 8.01 8.00 7.27
CA MET A 13 8.87 7.62 8.41
C MET A 13 10.31 7.31 8.00
N LEU A 14 10.53 6.74 6.81
CA LEU A 14 11.83 6.19 6.41
C LEU A 14 12.94 7.24 6.47
N GLY A 15 12.70 8.44 5.95
CA GLY A 15 13.72 9.50 5.94
C GLY A 15 14.22 9.88 7.34
N VAL A 16 13.31 9.95 8.31
CA VAL A 16 13.64 10.27 9.72
C VAL A 16 14.28 9.08 10.44
N ALA A 17 13.85 7.86 10.15
CA ALA A 17 14.38 6.64 10.73
C ALA A 17 15.76 6.26 10.18
N TRP A 18 16.11 6.71 8.97
CA TRP A 18 17.26 6.25 8.22
C TRP A 18 18.61 6.37 8.98
N PRO A 19 18.97 7.50 9.61
CA PRO A 19 20.23 7.60 10.36
C PRO A 19 20.36 6.53 11.46
N SER A 20 19.26 6.26 12.16
CA SER A 20 19.22 5.23 13.20
C SER A 20 19.29 3.80 12.63
N MET A 21 18.65 3.56 11.48
CA MET A 21 18.76 2.28 10.76
C MET A 21 20.18 2.05 10.26
N GLN A 22 20.79 3.06 9.67
CA GLN A 22 22.16 3.04 9.18
C GLN A 22 23.13 2.64 10.28
N THR A 23 23.03 3.25 11.46
CA THR A 23 23.84 2.90 12.63
C THR A 23 23.56 1.47 13.12
N THR A 24 22.29 1.07 13.16
CA THR A 24 21.89 -0.26 13.63
C THR A 24 22.48 -1.38 12.79
N PHE A 25 22.52 -1.21 11.47
CA PHE A 25 23.00 -2.27 10.54
C PHE A 25 24.43 -2.05 10.04
N GLY A 26 25.10 -0.95 10.40
CA GLY A 26 26.46 -0.64 9.94
C GLY A 26 26.58 -0.47 8.43
N VAL A 27 25.55 0.09 7.77
CA VAL A 27 25.48 0.20 6.30
C VAL A 27 25.79 1.61 5.82
N ALA A 28 26.26 1.74 4.57
CA ALA A 28 26.56 3.03 3.96
C ALA A 28 25.29 3.84 3.65
N LEU A 29 25.42 5.17 3.55
CA LEU A 29 24.29 6.08 3.27
C LEU A 29 23.52 5.67 2.01
N GLY A 30 24.21 5.29 0.95
CA GLY A 30 23.60 4.88 -0.33
C GLY A 30 22.72 3.61 -0.25
N GLN A 31 22.82 2.83 0.82
CA GLN A 31 21.99 1.62 1.01
C GLN A 31 20.50 1.96 1.22
N MET A 32 20.16 3.20 1.57
CA MET A 32 18.77 3.66 1.53
C MET A 32 18.13 3.44 0.15
N GLY A 33 18.90 3.64 -0.92
CA GLY A 33 18.46 3.37 -2.29
C GLY A 33 18.07 1.91 -2.52
N VAL A 34 18.74 0.96 -1.87
CA VAL A 34 18.39 -0.47 -1.97
C VAL A 34 17.03 -0.74 -1.33
N LEU A 35 16.72 -0.14 -0.16
CA LEU A 35 15.40 -0.24 0.46
C LEU A 35 14.30 0.34 -0.45
N LEU A 36 14.55 1.53 -1.00
CA LEU A 36 13.60 2.18 -1.90
C LEU A 36 13.39 1.35 -3.17
N LEU A 37 14.46 0.81 -3.76
CA LEU A 37 14.36 -0.07 -4.93
C LEU A 37 13.59 -1.36 -4.62
N ALA A 38 13.85 -2.00 -3.47
CA ALA A 38 13.13 -3.20 -3.06
C ALA A 38 11.62 -2.92 -2.90
N THR A 39 11.28 -1.83 -2.19
CA THR A 39 9.89 -1.40 -2.00
C THR A 39 9.22 -1.08 -3.34
N THR A 40 9.88 -0.29 -4.19
CA THR A 40 9.36 0.10 -5.51
C THR A 40 9.18 -1.12 -6.42
N ALA A 41 10.12 -2.06 -6.43
CA ALA A 41 10.01 -3.29 -7.23
C ALA A 41 8.77 -4.10 -6.80
N GLY A 42 8.56 -4.31 -5.49
CA GLY A 42 7.38 -4.97 -4.96
C GLY A 42 6.09 -4.26 -5.37
N PHE A 43 6.05 -2.94 -5.21
CA PHE A 43 4.91 -2.10 -5.58
C PHE A 43 4.58 -2.23 -7.08
N VAL A 44 5.57 -2.07 -7.95
CA VAL A 44 5.39 -2.13 -9.41
C VAL A 44 4.89 -3.50 -9.84
N ILE A 45 5.52 -4.59 -9.39
CA ILE A 45 5.13 -5.97 -9.72
C ILE A 45 3.65 -6.19 -9.38
N THR A 46 3.23 -5.75 -8.21
CA THR A 46 1.86 -5.96 -7.76
C THR A 46 0.87 -5.05 -8.47
N SER A 47 1.23 -3.78 -8.71
CA SER A 47 0.39 -2.85 -9.46
C SER A 47 0.12 -3.36 -10.87
N PHE A 48 1.11 -3.89 -11.57
CA PHE A 48 0.92 -4.53 -12.88
C PHE A 48 0.05 -5.80 -12.81
N SER A 49 0.06 -6.50 -11.69
CA SER A 49 -0.72 -7.72 -11.49
C SER A 49 -2.11 -7.47 -10.93
N ALA A 50 -2.40 -6.24 -10.51
CA ALA A 50 -3.59 -5.88 -9.74
C ALA A 50 -4.90 -6.24 -10.45
N GLY A 51 -5.01 -5.99 -11.75
CA GLY A 51 -6.21 -6.35 -12.50
C GLY A 51 -6.54 -7.85 -12.42
N ARG A 52 -5.51 -8.73 -12.51
CA ARG A 52 -5.69 -10.18 -12.36
C ARG A 52 -6.03 -10.57 -10.93
N LEU A 53 -5.43 -9.92 -9.96
CA LEU A 53 -5.70 -10.16 -8.54
C LEU A 53 -7.13 -9.76 -8.19
N ILE A 54 -7.60 -8.61 -8.65
CA ILE A 54 -8.97 -8.12 -8.43
C ILE A 54 -9.99 -9.08 -9.07
N THR A 55 -9.76 -9.54 -10.31
CA THR A 55 -10.69 -10.46 -10.98
C THR A 55 -10.75 -11.84 -10.31
N ARG A 56 -9.67 -12.31 -9.68
CA ARG A 56 -9.62 -13.62 -9.02
C ARG A 56 -10.10 -13.60 -7.57
N LEU A 57 -9.75 -12.56 -6.82
CA LEU A 57 -10.00 -12.48 -5.38
C LEU A 57 -11.21 -11.61 -5.03
N GLY A 58 -11.58 -10.67 -5.90
CA GLY A 58 -12.46 -9.56 -5.56
C GLY A 58 -11.72 -8.48 -4.74
N ILE A 59 -12.25 -7.26 -4.75
CA ILE A 59 -11.61 -6.10 -4.11
C ILE A 59 -11.53 -6.27 -2.59
N ALA A 60 -12.60 -6.74 -1.94
CA ALA A 60 -12.65 -6.89 -0.49
C ALA A 60 -11.60 -7.87 0.05
N ARG A 61 -11.46 -9.04 -0.58
CA ARG A 61 -10.45 -10.03 -0.17
C ARG A 61 -9.04 -9.54 -0.46
N LEU A 62 -8.82 -8.90 -1.62
CA LEU A 62 -7.52 -8.33 -1.96
C LEU A 62 -7.08 -7.31 -0.92
N LEU A 63 -7.94 -6.36 -0.56
CA LEU A 63 -7.64 -5.34 0.45
C LEU A 63 -7.36 -5.96 1.82
N THR A 64 -8.15 -6.94 2.24
CA THR A 64 -7.95 -7.61 3.54
C THR A 64 -6.60 -8.32 3.60
N ILE A 65 -6.28 -9.14 2.58
CA ILE A 65 -5.02 -9.87 2.51
C ILE A 65 -3.84 -8.89 2.48
N SER A 66 -3.97 -7.82 1.71
CA SER A 66 -2.91 -6.82 1.56
C SER A 66 -2.69 -6.00 2.81
N LEU A 67 -3.74 -5.67 3.58
CA LEU A 67 -3.62 -5.00 4.88
C LEU A 67 -2.90 -5.89 5.91
N ILE A 68 -3.23 -7.18 5.95
CA ILE A 68 -2.54 -8.15 6.80
C ILE A 68 -1.07 -8.25 6.39
N ALA A 69 -0.80 -8.46 5.10
CA ALA A 69 0.56 -8.58 4.58
C ALA A 69 1.39 -7.31 4.87
N ARG A 70 0.78 -6.12 4.74
CA ARG A 70 1.44 -4.86 5.06
C ARG A 70 1.77 -4.73 6.54
N GLY A 71 0.81 -5.03 7.42
CA GLY A 71 1.04 -5.02 8.87
C GLY A 71 2.15 -5.98 9.29
N LEU A 72 2.14 -7.20 8.74
CA LEU A 72 3.19 -8.19 8.99
C LEU A 72 4.57 -7.75 8.44
N SER A 73 4.60 -7.14 7.25
CA SER A 73 5.83 -6.62 6.67
C SER A 73 6.42 -5.48 7.51
N LEU A 74 5.58 -4.57 8.02
CA LEU A 74 6.02 -3.50 8.94
C LEU A 74 6.54 -4.06 10.26
N ALA A 75 5.86 -5.05 10.83
CA ALA A 75 6.33 -5.75 12.02
C ALA A 75 7.68 -6.45 11.74
N ALA A 76 7.81 -7.12 10.60
CA ALA A 76 9.06 -7.75 10.18
C ALA A 76 10.19 -6.73 9.97
N MET A 77 9.90 -5.54 9.42
CA MET A 77 10.88 -4.44 9.35
C MET A 77 11.34 -3.99 10.74
N GLY A 78 10.40 -3.82 11.68
CA GLY A 78 10.71 -3.47 13.07
C GLY A 78 11.52 -4.55 13.81
N LEU A 79 11.33 -5.81 13.47
CA LEU A 79 11.99 -6.97 14.09
C LEU A 79 13.21 -7.47 13.30
N ALA A 80 13.56 -6.84 12.17
CA ALA A 80 14.61 -7.32 11.28
C ALA A 80 15.95 -7.52 12.01
N PRO A 81 16.51 -8.76 12.03
CA PRO A 81 17.77 -9.05 12.70
C PRO A 81 18.99 -8.65 11.87
N SER A 82 18.83 -8.49 10.56
CA SER A 82 19.90 -8.17 9.62
C SER A 82 19.41 -7.22 8.51
N TRP A 83 20.36 -6.59 7.83
CA TRP A 83 20.10 -5.76 6.68
C TRP A 83 19.30 -6.49 5.59
N GLN A 84 19.68 -7.72 5.26
CA GLN A 84 19.03 -8.54 4.25
C GLN A 84 17.57 -8.84 4.62
N ALA A 85 17.31 -9.14 5.89
CA ALA A 85 15.96 -9.34 6.38
C ALA A 85 15.11 -8.06 6.26
N LEU A 86 15.70 -6.90 6.54
CA LEU A 86 15.04 -5.61 6.37
C LEU A 86 14.68 -5.36 4.89
N VAL A 87 15.60 -5.62 3.96
CA VAL A 87 15.37 -5.46 2.52
C VAL A 87 14.26 -6.40 2.03
N ALA A 88 14.27 -7.66 2.47
CA ALA A 88 13.22 -8.61 2.13
C ALA A 88 11.84 -8.17 2.67
N ALA A 89 11.78 -7.69 3.92
CA ALA A 89 10.57 -7.16 4.50
C ALA A 89 10.08 -5.89 3.76
N ALA A 90 10.99 -5.01 3.32
CA ALA A 90 10.67 -3.84 2.53
C ALA A 90 10.10 -4.21 1.14
N PHE A 91 10.59 -5.26 0.51
CA PHE A 91 10.00 -5.79 -0.72
C PHE A 91 8.55 -6.27 -0.50
N CYS A 92 8.30 -7.06 0.54
CA CYS A 92 6.95 -7.52 0.91
C CYS A 92 6.02 -6.35 1.25
N PHE A 93 6.55 -5.32 1.93
CA PHE A 93 5.85 -4.06 2.18
C PHE A 93 5.45 -3.37 0.87
N GLY A 94 6.35 -3.31 -0.12
CA GLY A 94 6.05 -2.78 -1.45
C GLY A 94 4.94 -3.57 -2.16
N VAL A 95 5.02 -4.89 -2.15
CA VAL A 95 3.99 -5.79 -2.74
C VAL A 95 2.62 -5.50 -2.15
N SER A 96 2.50 -5.41 -0.83
CA SER A 96 1.23 -5.14 -0.15
C SER A 96 0.72 -3.71 -0.43
N SER A 97 1.63 -2.74 -0.52
CA SER A 97 1.31 -1.34 -0.85
C SER A 97 0.69 -1.22 -2.24
N GLY A 98 1.31 -1.82 -3.26
CA GLY A 98 0.81 -1.80 -4.63
C GLY A 98 -0.56 -2.46 -4.77
N ALA A 99 -0.82 -3.53 -4.00
CA ALA A 99 -2.13 -4.19 -4.01
C ALA A 99 -3.22 -3.32 -3.36
N ILE A 100 -2.93 -2.66 -2.23
CA ILE A 100 -3.87 -1.75 -1.57
C ILE A 100 -4.17 -0.55 -2.48
N ASP A 101 -3.12 0.08 -3.01
CA ASP A 101 -3.26 1.25 -3.86
C ASP A 101 -4.11 0.94 -5.09
N ALA A 102 -3.76 -0.09 -5.85
CA ALA A 102 -4.50 -0.48 -7.05
C ALA A 102 -5.94 -0.93 -6.73
N GLY A 103 -6.15 -1.67 -5.63
CA GLY A 103 -7.48 -2.11 -5.19
C GLY A 103 -8.38 -0.94 -4.84
N MET A 104 -7.88 0.02 -4.04
CA MET A 104 -8.64 1.19 -3.62
C MET A 104 -8.91 2.13 -4.79
N ASN A 105 -7.91 2.41 -5.62
CA ASN A 105 -8.08 3.24 -6.81
C ASN A 105 -9.12 2.65 -7.76
N THR A 106 -9.11 1.33 -7.99
CA THR A 106 -10.11 0.65 -8.80
C THR A 106 -11.51 0.77 -8.17
N TYR A 107 -11.64 0.53 -6.86
CA TYR A 107 -12.92 0.66 -6.17
C TYR A 107 -13.50 2.08 -6.28
N PHE A 108 -12.67 3.09 -6.03
CA PHE A 108 -13.11 4.49 -6.11
C PHE A 108 -13.47 4.90 -7.54
N ALA A 109 -12.67 4.48 -8.53
CA ALA A 109 -12.94 4.80 -9.94
C ALA A 109 -14.25 4.18 -10.45
N MET A 110 -14.60 3.00 -9.95
CA MET A 110 -15.82 2.30 -10.39
C MET A 110 -17.09 2.75 -9.65
N ASN A 111 -16.97 3.19 -8.38
CA ASN A 111 -18.13 3.36 -7.51
C ASN A 111 -18.32 4.79 -7.01
N LEU A 112 -17.33 5.67 -7.15
CA LEU A 112 -17.36 6.99 -6.52
C LEU A 112 -16.98 8.11 -7.50
N SER A 113 -17.23 9.36 -7.10
CA SER A 113 -16.94 10.53 -7.93
C SER A 113 -15.45 10.87 -7.97
N PRO A 114 -14.95 11.54 -9.04
CA PRO A 114 -13.57 12.02 -9.12
C PRO A 114 -13.14 12.90 -7.94
N ARG A 115 -14.08 13.66 -7.36
CA ARG A 115 -13.83 14.49 -6.18
C ARG A 115 -13.42 13.63 -4.96
N LEU A 116 -14.08 12.48 -4.77
CA LEU A 116 -13.76 11.56 -3.66
C LEU A 116 -12.43 10.84 -3.90
N MET A 117 -12.05 10.59 -5.15
CA MET A 117 -10.73 10.10 -5.51
C MET A 117 -9.63 11.10 -5.10
N ASN A 118 -9.82 12.40 -5.36
CA ASN A 118 -8.85 13.41 -4.93
C ASN A 118 -8.71 13.47 -3.39
N TRP A 119 -9.80 13.31 -2.65
CA TRP A 119 -9.74 13.20 -1.19
C TRP A 119 -9.02 11.94 -0.72
N LEU A 120 -9.10 10.84 -1.47
CA LEU A 120 -8.33 9.63 -1.18
C LEU A 120 -6.83 9.90 -1.24
N HIS A 121 -6.36 10.55 -2.31
CA HIS A 121 -4.94 10.92 -2.45
C HIS A 121 -4.51 11.98 -1.43
N ALA A 122 -5.37 12.95 -1.10
CA ALA A 122 -5.09 13.91 -0.03
C ALA A 122 -4.92 13.20 1.32
N SER A 123 -5.68 12.14 1.59
CA SER A 123 -5.54 11.31 2.78
C SER A 123 -4.17 10.63 2.86
N PHE A 124 -3.63 10.16 1.72
CA PHE A 124 -2.27 9.64 1.66
C PHE A 124 -1.24 10.71 2.04
N GLY A 125 -1.36 11.92 1.49
CA GLY A 125 -0.50 13.05 1.82
C GLY A 125 -0.51 13.41 3.32
N LEU A 126 -1.71 13.36 3.93
CA LEU A 126 -1.83 13.53 5.39
C LEU A 126 -1.03 12.45 6.15
N GLY A 127 -1.15 11.19 5.73
CA GLY A 127 -0.37 10.09 6.29
C GLY A 127 1.14 10.31 6.15
N ALA A 128 1.58 10.66 4.95
CA ALA A 128 3.00 10.94 4.68
C ALA A 128 3.56 12.09 5.53
N THR A 129 2.72 13.05 5.94
CA THR A 129 3.07 14.13 6.87
C THR A 129 3.11 13.64 8.32
N LEU A 130 2.17 12.79 8.73
CA LEU A 130 2.12 12.25 10.09
C LEU A 130 3.26 11.28 10.38
N GLY A 131 3.78 10.59 9.36
CA GLY A 131 4.87 9.63 9.49
C GLY A 131 6.13 10.21 10.11
N PRO A 132 6.72 11.27 9.54
CA PRO A 132 7.89 11.94 10.11
C PRO A 132 7.64 12.46 11.53
N LEU A 133 6.46 13.01 11.82
CA LEU A 133 6.11 13.52 13.14
C LEU A 133 6.11 12.38 14.18
N LEU A 134 5.49 11.25 13.85
CA LEU A 134 5.50 10.06 14.71
C LEU A 134 6.92 9.58 14.98
N MET A 135 7.72 9.40 13.92
CA MET A 135 9.08 8.88 14.05
C MET A 135 9.96 9.86 14.85
N THR A 136 9.87 11.16 14.57
CA THR A 136 10.61 12.20 15.32
C THR A 136 10.23 12.18 16.80
N SER A 137 8.93 12.10 17.13
CA SER A 137 8.46 12.05 18.50
C SER A 137 9.00 10.85 19.27
N LEU A 138 9.00 9.67 18.61
CA LEU A 138 9.56 8.44 19.22
C LEU A 138 11.07 8.57 19.47
N LEU A 139 11.82 9.01 18.47
CA LEU A 139 13.28 9.15 18.60
C LEU A 139 13.65 10.22 19.63
N SER A 140 12.93 11.35 19.69
CA SER A 140 13.14 12.39 20.69
C SER A 140 12.82 11.93 22.10
N ALA A 141 11.90 10.99 22.27
CA ALA A 141 11.59 10.34 23.54
C ALA A 141 12.61 9.23 23.92
N GLY A 142 13.68 9.04 23.14
CA GLY A 142 14.71 8.00 23.37
C GLY A 142 14.30 6.60 22.93
N ALA A 143 13.16 6.45 22.23
CA ALA A 143 12.76 5.16 21.69
C ALA A 143 13.59 4.80 20.44
N VAL A 144 13.76 3.51 20.17
CA VAL A 144 14.42 3.04 18.96
C VAL A 144 13.46 3.10 17.76
N TRP A 145 13.98 3.35 16.56
CA TRP A 145 13.20 3.45 15.31
C TRP A 145 12.28 2.24 15.05
N ARG A 146 12.62 1.08 15.58
CA ARG A 146 11.86 -0.18 15.48
C ARG A 146 10.44 -0.06 16.02
N TRP A 147 10.24 0.71 17.08
CA TRP A 147 8.92 0.95 17.66
C TRP A 147 7.98 1.67 16.68
N GLY A 148 8.48 2.61 15.88
CA GLY A 148 7.68 3.29 14.88
C GLY A 148 7.06 2.29 13.88
N TYR A 149 7.87 1.40 13.32
CA TYR A 149 7.39 0.36 12.41
C TYR A 149 6.48 -0.66 13.09
N GLY A 150 6.80 -1.06 14.33
CA GLY A 150 5.97 -1.96 15.12
C GLY A 150 4.58 -1.39 15.42
N ILE A 151 4.50 -0.14 15.88
CA ILE A 151 3.24 0.54 16.19
C ILE A 151 2.38 0.66 14.91
N VAL A 152 2.96 1.15 13.83
CA VAL A 152 2.21 1.32 12.57
C VAL A 152 1.80 -0.04 11.99
N GLY A 153 2.64 -1.06 12.14
CA GLY A 153 2.31 -2.44 11.78
C GLY A 153 1.12 -2.97 12.58
N ALA A 154 1.10 -2.76 13.90
CA ALA A 154 -0.01 -3.15 14.76
C ALA A 154 -1.32 -2.43 14.38
N VAL A 155 -1.27 -1.14 14.07
CA VAL A 155 -2.44 -0.38 13.61
C VAL A 155 -2.98 -0.94 12.28
N HIS A 156 -2.10 -1.32 11.34
CA HIS A 156 -2.52 -1.99 10.10
C HIS A 156 -3.20 -3.33 10.36
N LEU A 157 -2.69 -4.14 11.29
CA LEU A 157 -3.30 -5.42 11.66
C LEU A 157 -4.65 -5.23 12.36
N LEU A 158 -4.79 -4.23 13.22
CA LEU A 158 -6.07 -3.87 13.83
C LEU A 158 -7.09 -3.42 12.78
N LEU A 159 -6.65 -2.62 11.80
CA LEU A 159 -7.51 -2.22 10.69
C LEU A 159 -7.89 -3.42 9.82
N ALA A 160 -6.96 -4.33 9.55
CA ALA A 160 -7.25 -5.56 8.82
C ALA A 160 -8.28 -6.43 9.55
N LEU A 161 -8.16 -6.57 10.87
CA LEU A 161 -9.13 -7.27 11.70
C LEU A 161 -10.52 -6.60 11.64
N TRP A 162 -10.57 -5.28 11.71
CA TRP A 162 -11.81 -4.53 11.58
C TRP A 162 -12.49 -4.76 10.21
N VAL A 163 -11.69 -4.72 9.11
CA VAL A 163 -12.19 -5.02 7.76
C VAL A 163 -12.68 -6.46 7.66
N LEU A 164 -11.97 -7.42 8.27
CA LEU A 164 -12.39 -8.84 8.31
C LEU A 164 -13.73 -9.04 8.99
N VAL A 165 -13.93 -8.42 10.15
CA VAL A 165 -15.20 -8.50 10.92
C VAL A 165 -16.37 -7.93 10.09
N ARG A 166 -16.10 -6.88 9.29
CA ARG A 166 -17.07 -6.25 8.40
C ARG A 166 -17.16 -6.87 7.00
N ALA A 167 -16.39 -7.93 6.72
CA ALA A 167 -16.31 -8.53 5.38
C ALA A 167 -17.66 -9.05 4.83
N GLY A 168 -18.62 -9.36 5.69
CA GLY A 168 -19.99 -9.73 5.31
C GLY A 168 -20.72 -8.59 4.59
N GLU A 169 -20.58 -7.36 5.08
CA GLU A 169 -21.21 -6.18 4.52
C GLU A 169 -20.63 -5.83 3.11
N TRP A 170 -19.32 -6.00 2.94
CA TRP A 170 -18.62 -5.74 1.68
C TRP A 170 -19.00 -6.76 0.59
N ARG A 171 -19.22 -8.03 0.96
CA ARG A 171 -19.65 -9.07 0.00
C ARG A 171 -21.05 -8.81 -0.54
N GLN A 172 -21.95 -8.26 0.25
CA GLN A 172 -23.28 -7.88 -0.21
C GLN A 172 -23.18 -6.75 -1.24
N GLN A 173 -22.35 -5.73 -0.99
CA GLN A 173 -22.13 -4.62 -1.93
C GLN A 173 -21.51 -5.09 -3.26
N ASP A 174 -20.54 -6.02 -3.23
CA ASP A 174 -19.96 -6.61 -4.45
C ASP A 174 -21.02 -7.39 -5.26
N THR A 175 -21.93 -8.09 -4.58
CA THR A 175 -22.99 -8.86 -5.21
C THR A 175 -24.07 -7.95 -5.80
N ASP A 176 -24.40 -6.87 -5.14
CA ASP A 176 -25.41 -5.90 -5.59
C ASP A 176 -24.86 -5.04 -6.74
N ALA A 177 -23.57 -4.66 -6.69
CA ALA A 177 -22.87 -3.99 -7.79
C ALA A 177 -22.79 -4.86 -9.06
N ALA A 178 -22.60 -6.19 -8.89
CA ALA A 178 -22.59 -7.14 -10.00
C ALA A 178 -23.98 -7.36 -10.64
N LYS A 179 -25.06 -7.01 -9.94
CA LYS A 179 -26.45 -7.12 -10.43
C LYS A 179 -27.04 -5.79 -10.93
N GLY A 180 -26.34 -4.67 -10.73
CA GLY A 180 -26.80 -3.35 -11.13
C GLY A 180 -26.76 -3.11 -12.66
N PRO A 181 -27.48 -2.08 -13.17
CA PRO A 181 -27.55 -1.79 -14.61
C PRO A 181 -26.21 -1.51 -15.30
N GLY A 182 -25.13 -1.25 -14.54
CA GLY A 182 -23.76 -1.06 -15.04
C GLY A 182 -22.97 -2.36 -15.25
N ALA A 183 -23.44 -3.50 -14.76
CA ALA A 183 -22.75 -4.79 -14.89
C ALA A 183 -22.58 -5.25 -16.35
N ALA A 184 -23.48 -4.82 -17.24
CA ALA A 184 -23.43 -5.12 -18.67
C ALA A 184 -22.31 -4.37 -19.42
N GLN A 185 -21.74 -3.31 -18.84
CA GLN A 185 -20.68 -2.47 -19.44
C GLN A 185 -19.27 -2.80 -18.90
N ALA A 186 -19.13 -3.75 -18.00
CA ALA A 186 -17.83 -4.29 -17.64
C ALA A 186 -17.26 -5.04 -18.86
N ALA A 187 -16.64 -4.29 -19.78
CA ALA A 187 -15.98 -4.82 -20.95
C ALA A 187 -15.00 -5.90 -20.50
N LYS A 188 -15.08 -7.09 -21.14
CA LYS A 188 -14.09 -8.17 -20.98
C LYS A 188 -12.69 -7.55 -20.93
N PRO A 189 -11.82 -7.93 -19.98
CA PRO A 189 -10.48 -7.36 -19.88
C PRO A 189 -9.77 -7.54 -21.21
N LYS A 190 -9.57 -6.45 -21.94
CA LYS A 190 -8.76 -6.44 -23.16
C LYS A 190 -7.35 -6.75 -22.73
N GLY A 191 -6.70 -7.73 -23.37
CA GLY A 191 -5.34 -8.14 -23.04
C GLY A 191 -4.38 -6.92 -23.03
N TYR A 192 -3.31 -6.99 -22.24
CA TYR A 192 -2.32 -5.89 -22.11
C TYR A 192 -1.86 -5.31 -23.47
N LEU A 193 -1.63 -6.17 -24.47
CA LEU A 193 -1.23 -5.76 -25.81
C LEU A 193 -2.29 -4.89 -26.48
N ALA A 194 -3.58 -5.18 -26.30
CA ALA A 194 -4.66 -4.38 -26.85
C ALA A 194 -4.84 -3.04 -26.13
N THR A 195 -4.36 -2.92 -24.90
CA THR A 195 -4.32 -1.66 -24.16
C THR A 195 -3.12 -0.82 -24.61
N LEU A 196 -1.95 -1.41 -24.73
CA LEU A 196 -0.72 -0.76 -25.16
C LEU A 196 -0.77 -0.32 -26.64
N SER A 197 -1.63 -0.92 -27.47
CA SER A 197 -1.80 -0.48 -28.86
C SER A 197 -2.56 0.85 -29.02
N ARG A 198 -3.12 1.41 -27.92
CA ARG A 198 -3.85 2.68 -27.98
C ARG A 198 -2.92 3.87 -27.78
N PRO A 199 -2.87 4.83 -28.71
CA PRO A 199 -1.99 6.02 -28.63
C PRO A 199 -2.15 6.81 -27.32
N ILE A 200 -3.39 6.91 -26.80
CA ILE A 200 -3.70 7.63 -25.57
C ILE A 200 -2.98 7.05 -24.33
N VAL A 201 -2.65 5.76 -24.34
CA VAL A 201 -1.91 5.13 -23.24
C VAL A 201 -0.49 5.69 -23.18
N TRP A 202 0.15 5.87 -24.34
CA TRP A 202 1.52 6.41 -24.43
C TRP A 202 1.58 7.90 -24.10
N VAL A 203 0.54 8.66 -24.45
CA VAL A 203 0.41 10.06 -24.04
C VAL A 203 0.35 10.18 -22.51
N ASN A 204 -0.41 9.31 -21.83
CA ASN A 204 -0.51 9.30 -20.36
C ASN A 204 0.72 8.74 -19.64
N ILE A 205 1.60 8.01 -20.34
CA ILE A 205 2.87 7.52 -19.76
C ILE A 205 3.97 8.57 -19.92
N ALA A 206 3.87 9.45 -20.93
CA ALA A 206 4.88 10.46 -21.25
C ALA A 206 4.66 11.80 -20.51
N LEU A 207 3.52 12.01 -19.87
CA LEU A 207 3.18 13.18 -19.02
C LEU A 207 3.41 12.87 -17.54
#